data_aa18b0d15f9275d5da9e0929bc6d480d
#
_entry.id   aa18b0d15f9275d5da9e0929bc6d480d
#
_cell.length_a   1.000
_cell.length_b   1.000
_cell.length_c   1.000
_cell.angle_alpha   90.00
_cell.angle_beta   90.00
_cell.angle_gamma   90.00
#
_symmetry.space_group_name_H-M   'P 1'
#
loop_
_entity.id
_entity.type
_entity.pdbx_description
1 polymer ?
#
loop_
_entity_poly.entity_id
_entity_poly.type
_entity_poly.pdbx_seq_one_letter_code
_entity_poly.pdbx_strand_id
1 'polypeptide(L)'
;MFIPLGDDNSDRRIRPVVNYALIGLNILVFFFLQGMGGNLPFTYSFSTVPQEILTGTDVVTQESIVSDPVSGERYRVPGLGVTPLSVYLTLLTSMFMHGGLMHLLGNMLYLHIFGDNIENLMGHLRYL
;
A
#
# COMPACT_ATOMS: atom_id res chain seq x y z
N MET A 1 13.13 -6.28 -21.42
CA MET A 1 12.45 -5.28 -20.60
C MET A 1 13.52 -4.56 -19.79
N PHE A 2 13.71 -3.27 -19.98
CA PHE A 2 14.70 -2.49 -19.22
C PHE A 2 13.98 -1.84 -18.04
N ILE A 3 14.49 -2.07 -16.84
CA ILE A 3 14.01 -1.41 -15.62
C ILE A 3 15.01 -0.28 -15.35
N PRO A 4 14.57 1.00 -15.36
CA PRO A 4 15.45 2.09 -15.00
C PRO A 4 15.82 1.95 -13.51
N LEU A 5 17.11 2.02 -13.20
CA LEU A 5 17.62 1.95 -11.83
C LEU A 5 18.05 3.31 -11.29
N GLY A 6 17.94 4.35 -12.10
CA GLY A 6 18.32 5.71 -11.74
C GLY A 6 17.81 6.72 -12.75
N ASP A 7 17.98 7.99 -12.41
CA ASP A 7 17.53 9.12 -13.18
C ASP A 7 18.60 10.23 -13.23
N ASP A 8 18.50 11.10 -14.23
CA ASP A 8 19.33 12.30 -14.33
C ASP A 8 18.73 13.42 -13.47
N ASN A 9 19.44 13.74 -12.39
CA ASN A 9 19.03 14.75 -11.43
C ASN A 9 19.76 16.10 -11.62
N SER A 10 20.34 16.34 -12.81
CA SER A 10 21.09 17.57 -13.10
C SER A 10 20.24 18.85 -12.98
N ASP A 11 18.95 18.75 -13.29
CA ASP A 11 17.99 19.87 -13.25
C ASP A 11 17.20 19.97 -11.92
N ARG A 12 17.62 19.24 -10.89
CA ARG A 12 16.92 19.25 -9.60
C ARG A 12 17.05 20.60 -8.91
N ARG A 13 15.90 21.24 -8.63
CA ARG A 13 15.80 22.54 -7.96
C ARG A 13 15.51 22.45 -6.46
N ILE A 14 14.77 21.41 -6.05
CA ILE A 14 14.39 21.18 -4.65
C ILE A 14 14.78 19.76 -4.22
N ARG A 15 14.99 19.57 -2.91
CA ARG A 15 15.22 18.23 -2.35
C ARG A 15 13.89 17.51 -2.22
N PRO A 16 13.74 16.26 -2.68
CA PRO A 16 12.48 15.51 -2.65
C PRO A 16 12.20 14.94 -1.24
N VAL A 17 11.96 15.84 -0.28
CA VAL A 17 11.80 15.47 1.14
C VAL A 17 10.50 14.72 1.36
N VAL A 18 9.41 15.12 0.69
CA VAL A 18 8.10 14.46 0.82
C VAL A 18 8.15 13.06 0.20
N ASN A 19 8.78 12.91 -0.96
CA ASN A 19 8.96 11.61 -1.60
C ASN A 19 9.75 10.64 -0.70
N TYR A 20 10.87 11.08 -0.13
CA TYR A 20 11.63 10.25 0.80
C TYR A 20 10.86 9.93 2.09
N ALA A 21 10.07 10.87 2.61
CA ALA A 21 9.21 10.62 3.75
C ALA A 21 8.14 9.56 3.44
N LEU A 22 7.52 9.62 2.24
CA LEU A 22 6.56 8.62 1.79
C LEU A 22 7.20 7.24 1.62
N ILE A 23 8.39 7.15 1.01
CA ILE A 23 9.15 5.91 0.91
C ILE A 23 9.44 5.34 2.31
N GLY A 24 9.97 6.16 3.21
CA GLY A 24 10.26 5.75 4.58
C GLY A 24 9.03 5.26 5.33
N LEU A 25 7.91 5.97 5.20
CA LEU A 25 6.63 5.59 5.83
C LEU A 25 6.12 4.24 5.31
N ASN A 26 6.15 4.01 4.00
CA ASN A 26 5.76 2.72 3.41
C ASN A 26 6.62 1.57 3.95
N ILE A 27 7.93 1.77 4.02
CA ILE A 27 8.87 0.77 4.57
C ILE A 27 8.54 0.49 6.05
N LEU A 28 8.34 1.54 6.86
CA LEU A 28 8.00 1.38 8.29
C LEU A 28 6.68 0.64 8.49
N VAL A 29 5.62 1.00 7.75
CA VAL A 29 4.32 0.32 7.81
C VAL A 29 4.48 -1.15 7.46
N PHE A 30 5.17 -1.47 6.38
CA PHE A 30 5.33 -2.85 5.92
C PHE A 30 6.09 -3.72 6.92
N PHE A 31 7.21 -3.25 7.43
CA PHE A 31 8.04 -4.04 8.34
C PHE A 31 7.44 -4.13 9.75
N PHE A 32 6.96 -3.03 10.31
CA PHE A 32 6.57 -2.97 11.72
C PHE A 32 5.07 -3.21 11.95
N LEU A 33 4.19 -2.74 11.08
CA LEU A 33 2.75 -2.88 11.27
C LEU A 33 2.18 -4.09 10.52
N GLN A 34 2.57 -4.28 9.26
CA GLN A 34 2.17 -5.45 8.49
C GLN A 34 3.01 -6.71 8.79
N GLY A 35 4.10 -6.60 9.58
CA GLY A 35 4.97 -7.73 9.91
C GLY A 35 5.49 -8.45 8.67
N MET A 36 5.98 -7.70 7.67
CA MET A 36 6.45 -8.21 6.36
C MET A 36 5.36 -8.97 5.59
N GLY A 37 4.09 -8.59 5.78
CA GLY A 37 2.93 -9.25 5.17
C GLY A 37 2.32 -10.37 6.01
N GLY A 38 2.89 -10.69 7.17
CA GLY A 38 2.39 -11.74 8.07
C GLY A 38 1.23 -11.30 8.98
N ASN A 39 1.09 -10.00 9.25
CA ASN A 39 0.00 -9.47 10.07
C ASN A 39 -1.26 -9.22 9.22
N LEU A 40 -1.93 -10.30 8.83
CA LEU A 40 -3.15 -10.25 8.03
C LEU A 40 -4.30 -9.49 8.70
N PRO A 41 -4.57 -9.65 10.01
CA PRO A 41 -5.61 -8.88 10.68
C PRO A 41 -5.41 -7.37 10.54
N PHE A 42 -4.20 -6.88 10.78
CA PHE A 42 -3.87 -5.47 10.58
C PHE A 42 -4.08 -5.05 9.10
N THR A 43 -3.53 -5.83 8.18
CA THR A 43 -3.61 -5.52 6.74
C THR A 43 -5.06 -5.40 6.28
N TYR A 44 -5.93 -6.35 6.67
CA TYR A 44 -7.34 -6.32 6.27
C TYR A 44 -8.14 -5.21 6.96
N SER A 45 -7.87 -4.89 8.22
CA SER A 45 -8.56 -3.80 8.93
C SER A 45 -8.27 -2.41 8.38
N PHE A 46 -7.13 -2.24 7.69
CA PHE A 46 -6.70 -0.96 7.12
C PHE A 46 -6.70 -0.94 5.59
N SER A 47 -7.10 -2.04 4.94
CA SER A 47 -7.24 -2.13 3.49
C SER A 47 -8.64 -1.72 3.04
N THR A 48 -8.74 -1.17 1.84
CA THR A 48 -10.02 -0.78 1.25
C THR A 48 -10.83 -2.00 0.86
N VAL A 49 -12.04 -2.09 1.38
CA VAL A 49 -13.06 -3.06 0.98
C VAL A 49 -14.12 -2.33 0.12
N PRO A 50 -14.28 -2.68 -1.16
CA PRO A 50 -15.19 -1.95 -2.06
C PRO A 50 -16.63 -1.86 -1.55
N GLN A 51 -17.15 -2.92 -0.92
CA GLN A 51 -18.49 -2.93 -0.36
C GLN A 51 -18.65 -1.90 0.76
N GLU A 52 -17.65 -1.72 1.62
CA GLU A 52 -17.65 -0.73 2.70
C GLU A 52 -17.70 0.69 2.16
N ILE A 53 -16.94 0.95 1.09
CA ILE A 53 -16.94 2.27 0.44
C ILE A 53 -18.31 2.58 -0.17
N LEU A 54 -18.96 1.59 -0.78
CA LEU A 54 -20.27 1.77 -1.41
C LEU A 54 -21.41 1.93 -0.39
N THR A 55 -21.33 1.23 0.73
CA THR A 55 -22.40 1.23 1.75
C THR A 55 -22.16 2.21 2.89
N GLY A 56 -20.92 2.65 3.08
CA GLY A 56 -20.52 3.46 4.24
C GLY A 56 -20.50 2.69 5.56
N THR A 57 -20.62 1.35 5.51
CA THR A 57 -20.71 0.48 6.69
C THR A 57 -19.58 -0.54 6.71
N ASP A 58 -19.04 -0.77 7.89
CA ASP A 58 -17.99 -1.76 8.13
C ASP A 58 -18.52 -3.19 7.89
N VAL A 59 -17.73 -4.02 7.21
CA VAL A 59 -18.06 -5.40 6.85
C VAL A 59 -17.14 -6.34 7.60
N VAL A 60 -17.67 -6.98 8.62
CA VAL A 60 -16.93 -7.97 9.42
C VAL A 60 -17.32 -9.37 8.98
N THR A 61 -16.33 -10.17 8.59
CA THR A 61 -16.55 -11.57 8.19
C THR A 61 -15.66 -12.50 9.02
N GLN A 62 -16.10 -13.74 9.16
CA GLN A 62 -15.28 -14.77 9.81
C GLN A 62 -14.33 -15.44 8.80
N GLU A 63 -13.28 -16.06 9.32
CA GLU A 63 -12.39 -16.91 8.52
C GLU A 63 -13.21 -18.00 7.82
N SER A 64 -12.92 -18.23 6.54
CA SER A 64 -13.60 -19.23 5.73
C SER A 64 -12.58 -20.09 4.98
N ILE A 65 -12.98 -21.32 4.66
CA ILE A 65 -12.21 -22.20 3.79
C ILE A 65 -12.83 -22.14 2.40
N VAL A 66 -12.07 -21.67 1.44
CA VAL A 66 -12.46 -21.59 0.04
C VAL A 66 -11.75 -22.68 -0.74
N SER A 67 -12.46 -23.36 -1.63
CA SER A 67 -11.89 -24.33 -2.56
C SER A 67 -11.73 -23.67 -3.93
N ASP A 68 -10.56 -23.81 -4.53
CA ASP A 68 -10.33 -23.39 -5.90
C ASP A 68 -11.19 -24.28 -6.83
N PRO A 69 -12.05 -23.70 -7.68
CA PRO A 69 -12.93 -24.44 -8.55
C PRO A 69 -12.19 -25.21 -9.66
N VAL A 70 -10.93 -24.87 -9.94
CA VAL A 70 -10.12 -25.48 -11.00
C VAL A 70 -9.20 -26.56 -10.44
N SER A 71 -8.44 -26.26 -9.39
CA SER A 71 -7.47 -27.18 -8.78
C SER A 71 -8.09 -28.07 -7.70
N GLY A 72 -9.21 -27.66 -7.08
CA GLY A 72 -9.81 -28.31 -5.93
C GLY A 72 -9.04 -28.09 -4.61
N GLU A 73 -7.96 -27.33 -4.63
CA GLU A 73 -7.19 -26.99 -3.43
C GLU A 73 -8.01 -26.14 -2.47
N ARG A 74 -7.82 -26.40 -1.17
CA ARG A 74 -8.49 -25.65 -0.11
C ARG A 74 -7.49 -24.72 0.56
N TYR A 75 -7.86 -23.44 0.65
CA TYR A 75 -7.09 -22.45 1.38
C TYR A 75 -7.98 -21.65 2.34
N ARG A 76 -7.35 -21.24 3.43
CA ARG A 76 -8.00 -20.37 4.39
C ARG A 76 -7.98 -18.96 3.88
N VAL A 77 -9.16 -18.34 3.87
CA VAL A 77 -9.31 -16.90 3.63
C VAL A 77 -9.58 -16.27 5.00
N PRO A 78 -8.69 -15.42 5.48
CA PRO A 78 -8.91 -14.69 6.72
C PRO A 78 -10.18 -13.85 6.63
N GLY A 79 -10.88 -13.71 7.75
CA GLY A 79 -12.03 -12.81 7.82
C GLY A 79 -11.60 -11.35 7.78
N LEU A 80 -12.52 -10.49 7.34
CA LEU A 80 -12.38 -9.05 7.48
C LEU A 80 -12.62 -8.68 8.95
N GLY A 81 -11.61 -8.07 9.58
CA GLY A 81 -11.73 -7.55 10.93
C GLY A 81 -12.46 -6.22 10.97
N VAL A 82 -12.76 -5.76 12.18
CA VAL A 82 -13.35 -4.43 12.37
C VAL A 82 -12.40 -3.36 11.89
N THR A 83 -12.88 -2.44 11.08
CA THR A 83 -12.13 -1.26 10.64
C THR A 83 -12.13 -0.23 11.77
N PRO A 84 -10.97 0.10 12.40
CA PRO A 84 -10.92 0.95 13.58
C PRO A 84 -11.15 2.44 13.29
N LEU A 85 -11.26 2.80 12.01
CA LEU A 85 -11.48 4.16 11.50
C LEU A 85 -12.76 4.20 10.67
N SER A 86 -13.11 5.40 10.17
CA SER A 86 -14.12 5.48 9.11
C SER A 86 -13.69 4.67 7.89
N VAL A 87 -14.59 3.86 7.34
CA VAL A 87 -14.32 3.01 6.16
C VAL A 87 -13.78 3.81 4.97
N TYR A 88 -14.15 5.08 4.85
CA TYR A 88 -13.62 5.96 3.80
C TYR A 88 -12.14 6.32 3.98
N LEU A 89 -11.63 6.28 5.22
CA LEU A 89 -10.21 6.50 5.49
C LEU A 89 -9.34 5.31 5.05
N THR A 90 -9.95 4.16 4.82
CA THR A 90 -9.21 3.00 4.26
C THR A 90 -8.71 3.27 2.84
N LEU A 91 -9.33 4.19 2.10
CA LEU A 91 -8.80 4.66 0.81
C LEU A 91 -7.40 5.28 0.96
N LEU A 92 -7.17 6.00 2.07
CA LEU A 92 -5.86 6.59 2.35
C LEU A 92 -4.90 5.56 2.96
N THR A 93 -5.34 4.79 3.96
CA THR A 93 -4.46 3.84 4.64
C THR A 93 -4.03 2.69 3.73
N SER A 94 -4.89 2.23 2.82
CA SER A 94 -4.55 1.17 1.87
C SER A 94 -3.42 1.53 0.92
N MET A 95 -3.15 2.82 0.68
CA MET A 95 -2.01 3.28 -0.12
C MET A 95 -0.66 2.85 0.47
N PHE A 96 -0.63 2.57 1.77
CA PHE A 96 0.57 2.15 2.50
C PHE A 96 0.62 0.63 2.74
N MET A 97 -0.43 -0.11 2.33
CA MET A 97 -0.49 -1.56 2.48
C MET A 97 0.14 -2.26 1.28
N HIS A 98 0.99 -3.24 1.55
CA HIS A 98 1.68 -4.00 0.52
C HIS A 98 1.45 -5.49 0.69
N GLY A 99 1.11 -6.18 -0.39
CA GLY A 99 0.83 -7.62 -0.41
C GLY A 99 2.08 -8.51 -0.26
N GLY A 100 3.28 -7.93 -0.27
CA GLY A 100 4.53 -8.66 -0.10
C GLY A 100 5.76 -7.81 -0.43
N LEU A 101 6.93 -8.35 -0.14
CA LEU A 101 8.20 -7.65 -0.28
C LEU A 101 8.47 -7.17 -1.72
N MET A 102 8.19 -8.01 -2.72
CA MET A 102 8.42 -7.63 -4.13
C MET A 102 7.49 -6.50 -4.58
N HIS A 103 6.26 -6.46 -4.07
CA HIS A 103 5.33 -5.38 -4.33
C HIS A 103 5.82 -4.06 -3.69
N LEU A 104 6.27 -4.13 -2.43
CA LEU A 104 6.90 -2.96 -1.78
C LEU A 104 8.11 -2.46 -2.56
N LEU A 105 9.05 -3.34 -2.91
CA LEU A 105 10.27 -2.97 -3.64
C LEU A 105 9.97 -2.31 -4.99
N GLY A 106 9.02 -2.86 -5.74
CA GLY A 106 8.59 -2.27 -7.01
C GLY A 106 8.02 -0.87 -6.84
N ASN A 107 7.15 -0.68 -5.85
CA ASN A 107 6.55 0.63 -5.59
C ASN A 107 7.59 1.64 -5.07
N MET A 108 8.49 1.24 -4.20
CA MET A 108 9.54 2.13 -3.68
C MET A 108 10.55 2.51 -4.77
N LEU A 109 10.88 1.58 -5.67
CA LEU A 109 11.70 1.87 -6.84
C LEU A 109 11.01 2.89 -7.76
N TYR A 110 9.71 2.71 -8.00
CA TYR A 110 8.93 3.64 -8.80
C TYR A 110 8.89 5.04 -8.18
N LEU A 111 8.61 5.14 -6.87
CA LEU A 111 8.64 6.41 -6.15
C LEU A 111 10.04 7.04 -6.17
N HIS A 112 11.09 6.23 -6.06
CA HIS A 112 12.47 6.74 -6.07
C HIS A 112 12.85 7.34 -7.42
N ILE A 113 12.42 6.74 -8.53
CA ILE A 113 12.81 7.17 -9.89
C ILE A 113 11.92 8.30 -10.42
N PHE A 114 10.62 8.23 -10.15
CA PHE A 114 9.66 9.18 -10.72
C PHE A 114 9.15 10.21 -9.71
N GLY A 115 9.05 9.83 -8.43
CA GLY A 115 8.49 10.67 -7.40
C GLY A 115 9.29 11.94 -7.14
N ASP A 116 10.61 11.84 -7.17
CA ASP A 116 11.47 13.00 -6.94
C ASP A 116 11.37 14.05 -8.06
N ASN A 117 11.21 13.60 -9.30
CA ASN A 117 10.98 14.48 -10.45
C ASN A 117 9.62 15.18 -10.37
N ILE A 118 8.59 14.43 -9.99
CA ILE A 118 7.24 14.99 -9.83
C ILE A 118 7.24 16.01 -8.68
N GLU A 119 7.86 15.70 -7.55
CA GLU A 119 8.00 16.63 -6.44
C GLU A 119 8.79 17.89 -6.83
N ASN A 120 9.87 17.72 -7.62
CA ASN A 120 10.66 18.83 -8.13
C ASN A 120 9.85 19.78 -9.04
N LEU A 121 8.92 19.22 -9.84
CA LEU A 121 8.05 19.99 -10.73
C LEU A 121 6.89 20.67 -9.99
N MET A 122 6.24 19.95 -9.08
CA MET A 122 5.00 20.40 -8.41
C MET A 122 5.26 21.17 -7.12
N GLY A 123 6.43 20.97 -6.49
CA GLY A 123 6.73 21.43 -5.13
C GLY A 123 6.10 20.53 -4.06
N HIS A 124 6.59 20.65 -2.83
CA HIS A 124 6.25 19.74 -1.72
C HIS A 124 4.75 19.64 -1.43
N LEU A 125 4.04 20.76 -1.37
CA LEU A 125 2.62 20.80 -0.98
C LEU A 125 1.67 20.23 -2.04
N ARG A 126 2.00 20.35 -3.33
CA ARG A 126 1.16 19.80 -4.39
C ARG A 126 1.47 18.34 -4.70
N TYR A 127 2.65 17.92 -4.31
CA TYR A 127 3.07 16.53 -4.46
C TYR A 127 2.42 15.61 -3.41
N LEU A 128 2.21 16.11 -2.18
CA LEU A 128 1.52 15.40 -1.10
C LEU A 128 0.02 15.29 -1.38
#